data_79b9ce55b030e622fd0850fdeda6a8b5
#
_entry.id   79b9ce55b030e622fd0850fdeda6a8b5
#
_cell.length_a   1.000
_cell.length_b   1.000
_cell.length_c   1.000
_cell.angle_alpha   90.00
_cell.angle_beta   90.00
_cell.angle_gamma   90.00
#
_symmetry.space_group_name_H-M   'P 1'
#
loop_
_entity.id
_entity.type
_entity.pdbx_description
1 polymer ?
#
loop_
_entity_poly.entity_id
_entity_poly.type
_entity_poly.pdbx_seq_one_letter_code
_entity_poly.pdbx_strand_id
1 'polypeptide(L)'
;IKHFYFVSEWNKRTLQKKLLPRSVEDFYLEVNLADHCNLNCQCCDHFSPIASPTYLDYDQYVKDIKRIAQLTDGKIGLMKLQGGEPLINDRVLDYMKITREIFPNSQICLFTDGLLLPKWSSEQNNIWKVIKECEIEIRMTQYPIPLKLEDIVNAAKEYNIPVTFDPPMPGKEARLWIFSEIGALNYKGVKHSVKHPFDLQGNVEKFRWISCYQFNESIVLRDGKIYTCPMIPYSHYFNEYFKQDLKIEKDCYIDIYEADSFWEIAEFCTRRTSFCDYCAVNKRISRPWKQSEHNIEEWTL
;
A
#
# COMPACT_ATOMS: atom_id res chain seq x y z
N ILE A 1 -30.44 -7.11 -21.42
CA ILE A 1 -30.83 -5.81 -20.80
C ILE A 1 -30.37 -5.78 -19.32
N LYS A 2 -30.65 -6.83 -18.49
CA LYS A 2 -30.21 -6.87 -17.08
C LYS A 2 -28.68 -6.84 -16.91
N HIS A 3 -27.91 -7.47 -17.79
CA HIS A 3 -26.45 -7.49 -17.72
C HIS A 3 -25.84 -6.11 -18.04
N PHE A 4 -26.41 -5.37 -18.99
CA PHE A 4 -26.00 -4.00 -19.32
C PHE A 4 -26.31 -3.00 -18.19
N TYR A 5 -27.40 -3.18 -17.48
CA TYR A 5 -27.76 -2.34 -16.32
C TYR A 5 -26.80 -2.57 -15.14
N PHE A 6 -26.42 -3.81 -14.89
CA PHE A 6 -25.51 -4.16 -13.81
C PHE A 6 -24.09 -3.60 -14.05
N VAL A 7 -23.58 -3.68 -15.28
CA VAL A 7 -22.28 -3.12 -15.67
C VAL A 7 -22.28 -1.59 -15.60
N SER A 8 -23.38 -0.93 -15.98
CA SER A 8 -23.49 0.53 -15.92
C SER A 8 -23.55 1.06 -14.48
N GLU A 9 -24.26 0.39 -13.58
CA GLU A 9 -24.34 0.76 -12.15
C GLU A 9 -23.00 0.48 -11.43
N TRP A 10 -22.33 -0.62 -11.75
CA TRP A 10 -21.01 -0.92 -11.21
C TRP A 10 -19.97 0.12 -11.65
N ASN A 11 -19.96 0.50 -12.91
CA ASN A 11 -19.09 1.55 -13.44
C ASN A 11 -19.38 2.91 -12.80
N LYS A 12 -20.67 3.26 -12.59
CA LYS A 12 -21.10 4.47 -11.90
C LYS A 12 -20.58 4.53 -10.45
N ARG A 13 -20.77 3.46 -9.68
CA ARG A 13 -20.30 3.38 -8.29
C ARG A 13 -18.76 3.45 -8.20
N THR A 14 -18.05 2.78 -9.11
CA THR A 14 -16.59 2.84 -9.18
C THR A 14 -16.11 4.25 -9.53
N LEU A 15 -16.77 4.92 -10.46
CA LEU A 15 -16.44 6.29 -10.82
C LEU A 15 -16.75 7.27 -9.69
N GLN A 16 -17.89 7.12 -9.01
CA GLN A 16 -18.24 7.93 -7.85
C GLN A 16 -17.21 7.78 -6.72
N LYS A 17 -16.79 6.56 -6.38
CA LYS A 17 -15.74 6.32 -5.39
C LYS A 17 -14.42 7.02 -5.71
N LYS A 18 -14.11 7.18 -6.99
CA LYS A 18 -12.87 7.84 -7.41
C LYS A 18 -12.96 9.36 -7.40
N LEU A 19 -14.10 9.90 -7.77
CA LEU A 19 -14.28 11.35 -8.01
C LEU A 19 -14.88 12.09 -6.80
N LEU A 20 -15.36 11.39 -5.80
CA LEU A 20 -15.89 12.01 -4.59
C LEU A 20 -14.92 11.87 -3.43
N PRO A 21 -14.80 12.90 -2.59
CA PRO A 21 -14.05 12.83 -1.36
C PRO A 21 -14.57 11.70 -0.47
N ARG A 22 -13.67 10.96 0.16
CA ARG A 22 -14.02 9.87 1.07
C ARG A 22 -14.37 10.41 2.44
N SER A 23 -15.29 9.73 3.12
CA SER A 23 -15.48 9.94 4.55
C SER A 23 -14.26 9.43 5.33
N VAL A 24 -14.14 9.82 6.57
CA VAL A 24 -13.07 9.35 7.47
C VAL A 24 -13.10 7.82 7.61
N GLU A 25 -14.31 7.25 7.70
CA GLU A 25 -14.54 5.81 7.85
C GLU A 25 -14.19 5.00 6.59
N ASP A 26 -14.24 5.65 5.42
CA ASP A 26 -13.88 5.04 4.13
C ASP A 26 -12.44 5.37 3.70
N PHE A 27 -11.74 6.19 4.49
CA PHE A 27 -10.41 6.64 4.13
C PHE A 27 -9.37 5.55 4.38
N TYR A 28 -8.56 5.29 3.36
CA TYR A 28 -7.52 4.29 3.36
C TYR A 28 -6.15 4.98 3.28
N LEU A 29 -5.27 4.68 4.21
CA LEU A 29 -3.96 5.31 4.30
C LEU A 29 -2.85 4.27 4.36
N GLU A 30 -1.89 4.36 3.45
CA GLU A 30 -0.70 3.51 3.37
C GLU A 30 0.53 4.22 3.95
N VAL A 31 1.33 3.47 4.69
CA VAL A 31 2.61 3.94 5.24
C VAL A 31 3.68 2.87 5.01
N ASN A 32 4.78 3.25 4.36
CA ASN A 32 5.92 2.36 4.20
C ASN A 32 6.86 2.46 5.39
N LEU A 33 7.10 1.34 6.09
CA LEU A 33 8.03 1.25 7.22
C LEU A 33 9.48 1.03 6.76
N ALA A 34 9.66 0.49 5.57
CA ALA A 34 10.94 0.36 4.86
C ALA A 34 10.69 0.51 3.36
N ASP A 35 11.60 1.13 2.64
CA ASP A 35 11.44 1.35 1.19
C ASP A 35 12.01 0.18 0.37
N HIS A 36 13.05 -0.47 0.88
CA HIS A 36 13.63 -1.67 0.28
C HIS A 36 12.92 -2.96 0.69
N CYS A 37 13.17 -4.04 -0.06
CA CYS A 37 12.49 -5.32 0.13
C CYS A 37 13.49 -6.49 -0.03
N ASN A 38 13.26 -7.58 0.69
CA ASN A 38 13.99 -8.84 0.56
C ASN A 38 13.56 -9.67 -0.65
N LEU A 39 12.44 -9.35 -1.30
CA LEU A 39 11.84 -10.19 -2.35
C LEU A 39 12.21 -9.77 -3.77
N ASN A 40 12.52 -8.50 -4.00
CA ASN A 40 12.96 -7.99 -5.30
C ASN A 40 11.96 -8.24 -6.46
N CYS A 41 10.69 -7.87 -6.28
CA CYS A 41 9.62 -8.09 -7.28
C CYS A 41 9.78 -7.22 -8.53
N GLN A 42 9.69 -7.82 -9.73
CA GLN A 42 9.61 -7.07 -10.98
C GLN A 42 8.39 -6.13 -11.01
N CYS A 43 8.54 -4.95 -11.58
CA CYS A 43 7.48 -3.95 -11.74
C CYS A 43 6.87 -3.46 -10.40
N CYS A 44 7.63 -3.44 -9.32
CA CYS A 44 7.17 -2.98 -8.02
C CYS A 44 6.80 -1.49 -8.07
N ASP A 45 5.57 -1.13 -7.66
CA ASP A 45 5.06 0.24 -7.68
C ASP A 45 5.74 1.16 -6.64
N HIS A 46 6.43 0.57 -5.66
CA HIS A 46 7.22 1.29 -4.65
C HIS A 46 8.70 1.39 -5.02
N PHE A 47 9.10 0.88 -6.19
CA PHE A 47 10.49 0.83 -6.66
C PHE A 47 11.45 0.11 -5.70
N SER A 48 10.94 -0.74 -4.82
CA SER A 48 11.72 -1.40 -3.77
C SER A 48 12.93 -2.20 -4.27
N PRO A 49 12.93 -2.81 -5.48
CA PRO A 49 14.11 -3.48 -6.02
C PRO A 49 15.32 -2.56 -6.25
N ILE A 50 15.07 -1.28 -6.50
CA ILE A 50 16.10 -0.27 -6.79
C ILE A 50 16.20 0.79 -5.69
N ALA A 51 15.43 0.64 -4.61
CA ALA A 51 15.48 1.54 -3.46
C ALA A 51 16.74 1.27 -2.62
N SER A 52 17.39 2.33 -2.17
CA SER A 52 18.41 2.23 -1.13
C SER A 52 17.80 1.75 0.18
N PRO A 53 18.59 1.07 1.06
CA PRO A 53 18.12 0.68 2.38
C PRO A 53 17.70 1.89 3.22
N THR A 54 16.41 2.18 3.22
CA THR A 54 15.82 3.34 3.90
C THR A 54 14.69 2.85 4.79
N TYR A 55 14.64 3.38 6.00
CA TYR A 55 13.58 3.11 6.98
C TYR A 55 12.84 4.40 7.28
N LEU A 56 11.55 4.28 7.57
CA LEU A 56 10.75 5.39 8.05
C LEU A 56 11.29 5.88 9.40
N ASP A 57 11.45 7.19 9.56
CA ASP A 57 11.79 7.77 10.84
C ASP A 57 10.61 7.63 11.81
N TYR A 58 10.85 7.01 12.97
CA TYR A 58 9.78 6.71 13.92
C TYR A 58 9.20 7.97 14.57
N ASP A 59 10.03 8.93 14.91
CA ASP A 59 9.58 10.14 15.59
C ASP A 59 8.78 11.03 14.61
N GLN A 60 9.20 11.10 13.36
CA GLN A 60 8.43 11.74 12.30
C GLN A 60 7.10 11.03 12.07
N TYR A 61 7.11 9.70 11.98
CA TYR A 61 5.88 8.91 11.86
C TYR A 61 4.88 9.20 12.98
N VAL A 62 5.35 9.21 14.24
CA VAL A 62 4.49 9.50 15.40
C VAL A 62 3.88 10.90 15.32
N LYS A 63 4.66 11.90 14.87
CA LYS A 63 4.15 13.27 14.64
C LYS A 63 3.08 13.27 13.55
N ASP A 64 3.36 12.62 12.43
CA ASP A 64 2.48 12.59 11.26
C ASP A 64 1.13 11.93 11.61
N ILE A 65 1.14 10.75 12.23
CA ILE A 65 -0.11 10.06 12.58
C ILE A 65 -0.89 10.76 13.70
N LYS A 66 -0.22 11.46 14.62
CA LYS A 66 -0.89 12.33 15.59
C LYS A 66 -1.58 13.51 14.89
N ARG A 67 -0.92 14.10 13.90
CA ARG A 67 -1.55 15.17 13.10
C ARG A 67 -2.76 14.64 12.33
N ILE A 68 -2.66 13.49 11.67
CA ILE A 68 -3.82 12.85 11.03
C ILE A 68 -4.94 12.60 12.04
N ALA A 69 -4.62 12.09 13.22
CA ALA A 69 -5.63 11.86 14.28
C ALA A 69 -6.33 13.15 14.73
N GLN A 70 -5.61 14.27 14.80
CA GLN A 70 -6.23 15.58 15.08
C GLN A 70 -7.23 16.00 13.98
N LEU A 71 -6.89 15.78 12.71
CA LEU A 71 -7.73 16.13 11.57
C LEU A 71 -8.94 15.20 11.41
N THR A 72 -8.86 13.98 11.95
CA THR A 72 -9.86 12.90 11.78
C THR A 72 -10.59 12.53 13.05
N ASP A 73 -10.36 13.26 14.14
CA ASP A 73 -10.90 12.93 15.49
C ASP A 73 -10.53 11.50 15.92
N GLY A 74 -9.26 11.10 15.67
CA GLY A 74 -8.75 9.77 16.03
C GLY A 74 -9.35 8.60 15.24
N LYS A 75 -9.98 8.88 14.13
CA LYS A 75 -10.63 7.86 13.26
C LYS A 75 -9.96 7.79 11.90
N ILE A 76 -9.93 6.60 11.33
CA ILE A 76 -9.59 6.33 9.94
C ILE A 76 -10.13 4.96 9.57
N GLY A 77 -10.61 4.77 8.36
CA GLY A 77 -11.19 3.49 7.95
C GLY A 77 -10.16 2.35 7.99
N LEU A 78 -9.03 2.55 7.32
CA LEU A 78 -7.96 1.56 7.27
C LEU A 78 -6.58 2.23 7.27
N MET A 79 -5.73 1.84 8.23
CA MET A 79 -4.30 2.11 8.23
C MET A 79 -3.54 0.87 7.76
N LYS A 80 -2.80 1.01 6.65
CA LYS A 80 -1.98 -0.05 6.09
C LYS A 80 -0.51 0.23 6.36
N LEU A 81 0.08 -0.56 7.23
CA LEU A 81 1.51 -0.61 7.46
C LEU A 81 2.11 -1.57 6.43
N GLN A 82 3.03 -1.07 5.63
CA GLN A 82 3.67 -1.84 4.56
C GLN A 82 5.08 -1.33 4.29
N GLY A 83 5.54 -1.50 3.07
CA GLY A 83 6.82 -1.00 2.59
C GLY A 83 7.20 -1.71 1.33
N GLY A 84 8.50 -1.82 1.10
CA GLY A 84 9.04 -2.93 0.36
C GLY A 84 8.71 -4.22 1.13
N GLU A 85 9.37 -4.40 2.27
CA GLU A 85 8.98 -5.39 3.28
C GLU A 85 9.04 -4.77 4.68
N PRO A 86 7.92 -4.60 5.39
CA PRO A 86 7.90 -3.92 6.69
C PRO A 86 8.65 -4.67 7.79
N LEU A 87 8.73 -6.01 7.71
CA LEU A 87 9.42 -6.85 8.70
C LEU A 87 10.95 -6.75 8.65
N ILE A 88 11.51 -6.02 7.69
CA ILE A 88 12.92 -5.65 7.68
C ILE A 88 13.20 -4.56 8.73
N ASN A 89 12.21 -3.71 9.03
CA ASN A 89 12.36 -2.65 10.02
C ASN A 89 12.33 -3.24 11.44
N ASP A 90 13.45 -3.12 12.17
CA ASP A 90 13.60 -3.68 13.52
C ASP A 90 12.65 -3.05 14.56
N ARG A 91 11.98 -1.94 14.22
CA ARG A 91 10.97 -1.28 15.06
C ARG A 91 9.54 -1.56 14.64
N VAL A 92 9.28 -2.53 13.76
CA VAL A 92 7.94 -2.82 13.23
C VAL A 92 6.89 -2.99 14.34
N LEU A 93 7.24 -3.63 15.46
CA LEU A 93 6.34 -3.81 16.59
C LEU A 93 5.98 -2.48 17.29
N ASP A 94 6.93 -1.54 17.34
CA ASP A 94 6.68 -0.21 17.91
C ASP A 94 5.69 0.58 17.02
N TYR A 95 5.88 0.53 15.69
CA TYR A 95 4.94 1.13 14.75
C TYR A 95 3.53 0.55 14.88
N MET A 96 3.41 -0.77 15.03
CA MET A 96 2.12 -1.43 15.23
C MET A 96 1.42 -0.95 16.51
N LYS A 97 2.16 -0.90 17.63
CA LYS A 97 1.63 -0.48 18.94
C LYS A 97 1.20 0.97 18.94
N ILE A 98 2.06 1.88 18.50
CA ILE A 98 1.74 3.32 18.49
C ILE A 98 0.60 3.65 17.53
N THR A 99 0.49 2.94 16.41
CA THR A 99 -0.64 3.12 15.49
C THR A 99 -1.96 2.75 16.16
N ARG A 100 -2.00 1.63 16.89
CA ARG A 100 -3.19 1.21 17.63
C ARG A 100 -3.54 2.17 18.78
N GLU A 101 -2.53 2.69 19.48
CA GLU A 101 -2.73 3.67 20.54
C GLU A 101 -3.41 4.94 20.00
N ILE A 102 -2.95 5.45 18.88
CA ILE A 102 -3.45 6.70 18.29
C ILE A 102 -4.78 6.48 17.56
N PHE A 103 -4.99 5.33 16.93
CA PHE A 103 -6.22 4.96 16.22
C PHE A 103 -6.90 3.74 16.86
N PRO A 104 -7.50 3.89 18.06
CA PRO A 104 -7.97 2.76 18.84
C PRO A 104 -9.11 1.98 18.19
N ASN A 105 -9.89 2.60 17.29
CA ASN A 105 -11.06 2.01 16.65
C ASN A 105 -10.88 1.73 15.15
N SER A 106 -9.74 2.07 14.59
CA SER A 106 -9.49 1.86 13.16
C SER A 106 -9.09 0.43 12.83
N GLN A 107 -9.38 -0.01 11.61
CA GLN A 107 -8.75 -1.22 11.08
C GLN A 107 -7.27 -0.94 10.82
N ILE A 108 -6.39 -1.80 11.30
CA ILE A 108 -4.95 -1.72 11.06
C ILE A 108 -4.49 -3.02 10.43
N CYS A 109 -3.78 -2.93 9.31
CA CYS A 109 -3.24 -4.08 8.61
C CYS A 109 -1.72 -3.96 8.44
N LEU A 110 -1.00 -5.06 8.62
CA LEU A 110 0.39 -5.21 8.23
C LEU A 110 0.46 -6.06 6.96
N PHE A 111 1.00 -5.52 5.88
CA PHE A 111 1.21 -6.24 4.62
C PHE A 111 2.64 -6.75 4.55
N THR A 112 2.83 -8.05 4.28
CA THR A 112 4.13 -8.70 4.24
C THR A 112 4.19 -9.83 3.21
N ASP A 113 5.39 -10.16 2.74
CA ASP A 113 5.65 -11.36 1.95
C ASP A 113 5.73 -12.64 2.82
N GLY A 114 5.78 -12.49 4.13
CA GLY A 114 5.79 -13.57 5.11
C GLY A 114 7.15 -14.23 5.36
N LEU A 115 8.18 -13.96 4.57
CA LEU A 115 9.50 -14.61 4.70
C LEU A 115 10.16 -14.38 6.06
N LEU A 116 9.93 -13.21 6.64
CA LEU A 116 10.53 -12.83 7.92
C LEU A 116 9.63 -13.11 9.14
N LEU A 117 8.40 -13.56 8.98
CA LEU A 117 7.52 -13.90 10.10
C LEU A 117 8.15 -14.88 11.09
N PRO A 118 8.90 -15.93 10.68
CA PRO A 118 9.57 -16.82 11.62
C PRO A 118 10.61 -16.11 12.50
N LYS A 119 11.34 -15.12 11.97
CA LYS A 119 12.29 -14.29 12.75
C LYS A 119 11.58 -13.52 13.88
N TRP A 120 10.38 -13.05 13.62
CA TRP A 120 9.55 -12.27 14.54
C TRP A 120 8.66 -13.14 15.46
N SER A 121 8.86 -14.46 15.49
CA SER A 121 8.12 -15.40 16.34
C SER A 121 8.90 -15.83 17.59
N SER A 122 10.02 -15.14 17.91
CA SER A 122 10.83 -15.42 19.11
C SER A 122 10.17 -14.88 20.39
N GLU A 123 10.56 -15.40 21.56
CA GLU A 123 10.04 -14.93 22.85
C GLU A 123 10.27 -13.42 23.08
N GLN A 124 11.42 -12.89 22.63
CA GLN A 124 11.80 -11.49 22.83
C GLN A 124 11.09 -10.54 21.86
N ASN A 125 10.84 -10.99 20.62
CA ASN A 125 10.23 -10.18 19.55
C ASN A 125 9.04 -10.93 18.96
N ASN A 126 7.96 -11.03 19.76
CA ASN A 126 6.82 -11.84 19.39
C ASN A 126 5.74 -11.02 18.67
N ILE A 127 5.73 -11.10 17.36
CA ILE A 127 4.75 -10.41 16.52
C ILE A 127 3.33 -10.92 16.79
N TRP A 128 3.15 -12.22 17.04
CA TRP A 128 1.81 -12.80 17.25
C TRP A 128 1.15 -12.27 18.50
N LYS A 129 1.94 -12.03 19.55
CA LYS A 129 1.48 -11.39 20.77
C LYS A 129 0.99 -9.96 20.47
N VAL A 130 1.79 -9.16 19.76
CA VAL A 130 1.44 -7.79 19.40
C VAL A 130 0.21 -7.73 18.48
N ILE A 131 0.13 -8.62 17.50
CA ILE A 131 -1.05 -8.73 16.62
C ILE A 131 -2.32 -8.95 17.44
N LYS A 132 -2.28 -9.88 18.41
CA LYS A 132 -3.41 -10.20 19.26
C LYS A 132 -3.79 -9.04 20.18
N GLU A 133 -2.80 -8.47 20.87
CA GLU A 133 -3.01 -7.37 21.81
C GLU A 133 -3.49 -6.09 21.13
N CYS A 134 -2.97 -5.82 19.94
CA CYS A 134 -3.32 -4.63 19.17
C CYS A 134 -4.44 -4.87 18.13
N GLU A 135 -5.03 -6.06 18.07
CA GLU A 135 -6.08 -6.43 17.10
C GLU A 135 -5.73 -6.02 15.66
N ILE A 136 -4.53 -6.43 15.23
CA ILE A 136 -3.99 -6.11 13.89
C ILE A 136 -4.20 -7.30 12.95
N GLU A 137 -4.60 -7.02 11.73
CA GLU A 137 -4.66 -8.00 10.66
C GLU A 137 -3.30 -8.10 9.96
N ILE A 138 -2.73 -9.30 9.86
CA ILE A 138 -1.66 -9.54 8.89
C ILE A 138 -2.28 -9.94 7.55
N ARG A 139 -1.89 -9.24 6.51
CA ARG A 139 -2.17 -9.59 5.11
C ARG A 139 -0.89 -10.11 4.47
N MET A 140 -0.76 -11.42 4.42
CA MET A 140 0.42 -12.07 3.87
C MET A 140 0.18 -12.45 2.40
N THR A 141 1.04 -11.93 1.52
CA THR A 141 1.04 -12.36 0.12
C THR A 141 1.89 -13.61 -0.04
N GLN A 142 1.28 -14.67 -0.52
CA GLN A 142 2.00 -15.88 -0.87
C GLN A 142 2.60 -15.75 -2.28
N TYR A 143 3.91 -15.52 -2.34
CA TYR A 143 4.67 -15.53 -3.57
C TYR A 143 5.08 -16.94 -4.00
N PRO A 144 5.38 -17.20 -5.29
CA PRO A 144 5.82 -18.49 -5.78
C PRO A 144 7.31 -18.74 -5.45
N ILE A 145 7.63 -18.69 -4.17
CA ILE A 145 8.96 -18.89 -3.60
C ILE A 145 8.87 -19.88 -2.45
N PRO A 146 9.97 -20.56 -2.07
CA PRO A 146 9.97 -21.41 -0.90
C PRO A 146 9.60 -20.64 0.36
N LEU A 147 8.47 -21.00 0.95
CA LEU A 147 7.97 -20.41 2.19
C LEU A 147 7.52 -21.54 3.12
N LYS A 148 7.96 -21.49 4.38
CA LYS A 148 7.49 -22.44 5.41
C LYS A 148 6.10 -22.03 5.91
N LEU A 149 5.11 -22.15 5.02
CA LEU A 149 3.75 -21.70 5.28
C LEU A 149 3.13 -22.40 6.48
N GLU A 150 3.38 -23.71 6.64
CA GLU A 150 2.86 -24.49 7.75
C GLU A 150 3.38 -24.00 9.10
N ASP A 151 4.66 -23.64 9.20
CA ASP A 151 5.25 -23.09 10.42
C ASP A 151 4.58 -21.75 10.80
N ILE A 152 4.32 -20.88 9.81
CA ILE A 152 3.65 -19.59 10.02
C ILE A 152 2.21 -19.80 10.50
N VAL A 153 1.48 -20.71 9.87
CA VAL A 153 0.10 -21.03 10.23
C VAL A 153 0.03 -21.62 11.65
N ASN A 154 0.96 -22.52 12.00
CA ASN A 154 1.02 -23.12 13.32
C ASN A 154 1.35 -22.08 14.40
N ALA A 155 2.33 -21.20 14.14
CA ALA A 155 2.65 -20.10 15.05
C ALA A 155 1.44 -19.16 15.29
N ALA A 156 0.70 -18.80 14.25
CA ALA A 156 -0.53 -18.01 14.40
C ALA A 156 -1.58 -18.73 15.28
N LYS A 157 -1.76 -20.04 15.09
CA LYS A 157 -2.72 -20.85 15.85
C LYS A 157 -2.34 -20.98 17.32
N GLU A 158 -1.06 -21.08 17.66
CA GLU A 158 -0.57 -21.11 19.05
C GLU A 158 -1.03 -19.88 19.85
N TYR A 159 -1.16 -18.71 19.18
CA TYR A 159 -1.68 -17.48 19.78
C TYR A 159 -3.20 -17.33 19.61
N ASN A 160 -3.90 -18.37 19.14
CA ASN A 160 -5.34 -18.31 18.83
C ASN A 160 -5.69 -17.17 17.85
N ILE A 161 -4.85 -16.96 16.84
CA ILE A 161 -5.08 -16.01 15.75
C ILE A 161 -5.76 -16.77 14.60
N PRO A 162 -6.98 -16.37 14.19
CA PRO A 162 -7.66 -16.96 13.04
C PRO A 162 -6.83 -16.85 11.77
N VAL A 163 -6.77 -17.92 11.02
CA VAL A 163 -6.10 -17.97 9.70
C VAL A 163 -7.16 -18.18 8.64
N THR A 164 -7.15 -17.36 7.60
CA THR A 164 -8.07 -17.48 6.46
C THR A 164 -7.34 -17.31 5.14
N PHE A 165 -7.85 -18.00 4.11
CA PHE A 165 -7.44 -17.86 2.71
C PHE A 165 -8.47 -17.08 1.89
N ASP A 166 -9.66 -16.92 2.42
CA ASP A 166 -10.71 -16.11 1.82
C ASP A 166 -10.66 -14.67 2.33
N PRO A 167 -11.09 -13.67 1.53
CA PRO A 167 -11.17 -12.30 1.97
C PRO A 167 -12.06 -12.19 3.22
N PRO A 168 -11.52 -11.74 4.36
CA PRO A 168 -12.33 -11.57 5.56
C PRO A 168 -13.24 -10.35 5.43
N MET A 169 -14.29 -10.31 6.24
CA MET A 169 -15.09 -9.10 6.39
C MET A 169 -14.21 -7.98 6.99
N PRO A 170 -14.35 -6.72 6.52
CA PRO A 170 -13.67 -5.58 7.12
C PRO A 170 -13.96 -5.50 8.63
N GLY A 171 -12.96 -5.15 9.43
CA GLY A 171 -13.14 -5.00 10.85
C GLY A 171 -11.83 -4.95 11.63
N LYS A 172 -11.94 -4.55 12.90
CA LYS A 172 -10.86 -4.50 13.87
C LYS A 172 -10.72 -5.89 14.52
N GLU A 173 -9.82 -6.71 13.97
CA GLU A 173 -9.58 -8.07 14.45
C GLU A 173 -8.12 -8.49 14.32
N ALA A 174 -7.63 -9.25 15.30
CA ALA A 174 -6.37 -9.98 15.18
C ALA A 174 -6.58 -11.20 14.28
N ARG A 175 -5.96 -11.22 13.11
CA ARG A 175 -6.06 -12.35 12.17
C ARG A 175 -4.88 -12.42 11.20
N LEU A 176 -4.68 -13.59 10.61
CA LEU A 176 -3.76 -13.81 9.50
C LEU A 176 -4.58 -14.14 8.24
N TRP A 177 -4.57 -13.25 7.27
CA TRP A 177 -5.12 -13.48 5.96
C TRP A 177 -3.99 -13.76 4.96
N ILE A 178 -4.01 -14.96 4.40
CA ILE A 178 -3.03 -15.42 3.41
C ILE A 178 -3.70 -15.39 2.04
N PHE A 179 -3.10 -14.66 1.11
CA PHE A 179 -3.62 -14.60 -0.26
C PHE A 179 -2.51 -14.76 -1.30
N SER A 180 -2.83 -15.47 -2.36
CA SER A 180 -1.91 -15.79 -3.46
C SER A 180 -1.95 -14.78 -4.60
N GLU A 181 -2.81 -13.76 -4.48
CA GLU A 181 -3.09 -12.83 -5.55
C GLU A 181 -2.92 -11.38 -5.08
N ILE A 182 -1.96 -10.66 -5.65
CA ILE A 182 -1.93 -9.20 -5.62
C ILE A 182 -2.01 -8.68 -7.04
N GLY A 183 -3.01 -7.82 -7.28
CA GLY A 183 -3.01 -6.86 -8.37
C GLY A 183 -3.50 -7.34 -9.72
N ALA A 184 -3.77 -8.62 -9.95
CA ALA A 184 -4.39 -9.07 -11.18
C ALA A 184 -5.25 -10.31 -10.95
N LEU A 185 -6.41 -10.33 -11.54
CA LEU A 185 -7.27 -11.50 -11.60
C LEU A 185 -6.48 -12.67 -12.17
N ASN A 186 -6.24 -13.64 -11.32
CA ASN A 186 -5.46 -14.79 -11.66
C ASN A 186 -6.35 -16.01 -11.88
N TYR A 187 -6.57 -16.33 -13.13
CA TYR A 187 -7.40 -17.47 -13.53
C TYR A 187 -6.75 -18.83 -13.25
N LYS A 188 -5.51 -18.90 -12.75
CA LYS A 188 -4.77 -20.18 -12.65
C LYS A 188 -3.93 -20.35 -11.37
N GLY A 189 -4.16 -19.57 -10.32
CA GLY A 189 -3.38 -19.70 -9.08
C GLY A 189 -1.89 -19.29 -9.20
N VAL A 190 -1.52 -18.52 -10.22
CA VAL A 190 -0.15 -18.02 -10.42
C VAL A 190 -0.09 -16.55 -10.05
N LYS A 191 0.78 -16.18 -9.12
CA LYS A 191 1.05 -14.79 -8.77
C LYS A 191 1.47 -13.99 -10.00
N HIS A 192 0.89 -12.81 -10.19
CA HIS A 192 1.22 -11.90 -11.26
C HIS A 192 1.83 -10.61 -10.72
N SER A 193 2.72 -10.01 -11.51
CA SER A 193 3.15 -8.63 -11.39
C SER A 193 2.39 -7.76 -12.37
N VAL A 194 2.07 -6.54 -11.98
CA VAL A 194 1.43 -5.59 -12.89
C VAL A 194 2.40 -4.48 -13.21
N LYS A 195 2.78 -4.37 -14.47
CA LYS A 195 3.59 -3.27 -14.97
C LYS A 195 2.70 -2.04 -15.17
N HIS A 196 3.06 -0.94 -14.52
CA HIS A 196 2.50 0.39 -14.72
C HIS A 196 3.52 1.25 -15.48
N PRO A 197 3.49 1.27 -16.81
CA PRO A 197 4.56 1.89 -17.55
C PRO A 197 4.48 3.41 -17.52
N PHE A 198 5.63 4.06 -17.38
CA PHE A 198 5.81 5.48 -17.61
C PHE A 198 6.05 5.81 -19.08
N ASP A 199 5.44 6.88 -19.55
CA ASP A 199 5.91 7.67 -20.65
C ASP A 199 6.83 8.77 -20.09
N LEU A 200 8.14 8.61 -20.25
CA LEU A 200 9.13 9.51 -19.66
C LEU A 200 9.05 10.94 -20.20
N GLN A 201 8.36 11.16 -21.32
CA GLN A 201 8.15 12.48 -21.89
C GLN A 201 6.90 13.20 -21.36
N GLY A 202 6.08 12.52 -20.56
CA GLY A 202 4.87 13.10 -19.98
C GLY A 202 3.77 13.42 -21.01
N ASN A 203 3.67 12.62 -22.08
CA ASN A 203 2.71 12.85 -23.16
C ASN A 203 1.43 12.01 -23.02
N VAL A 204 1.11 11.52 -21.83
CA VAL A 204 -0.09 10.70 -21.63
C VAL A 204 -1.36 11.56 -21.75
N GLU A 205 -2.37 11.03 -22.43
CA GLU A 205 -3.67 11.69 -22.57
C GLU A 205 -4.29 12.07 -21.22
N LYS A 206 -4.68 13.33 -21.08
CA LYS A 206 -5.12 13.96 -19.82
C LYS A 206 -6.26 13.26 -19.06
N PHE A 207 -7.09 12.45 -19.73
CA PHE A 207 -8.23 11.76 -19.10
C PHE A 207 -7.95 10.30 -18.74
N ARG A 208 -6.76 9.76 -19.03
CA ARG A 208 -6.43 8.35 -18.78
C ARG A 208 -6.39 8.00 -17.29
N TRP A 209 -6.05 8.94 -16.43
CA TRP A 209 -6.02 8.74 -14.98
C TRP A 209 -7.35 8.21 -14.39
N ILE A 210 -8.50 8.51 -15.02
CA ILE A 210 -9.81 8.02 -14.58
C ILE A 210 -9.86 6.48 -14.55
N SER A 211 -9.11 5.82 -15.44
CA SER A 211 -9.01 4.36 -15.48
C SER A 211 -7.95 3.77 -14.54
N CYS A 212 -7.22 4.62 -13.82
CA CYS A 212 -6.22 4.18 -12.85
C CYS A 212 -6.89 3.53 -11.64
N TYR A 213 -6.51 2.30 -11.27
CA TYR A 213 -7.08 1.61 -10.13
C TYR A 213 -6.51 2.09 -8.79
N GLN A 214 -5.33 2.72 -8.81
CA GLN A 214 -4.71 3.25 -7.58
C GLN A 214 -5.25 4.64 -7.19
N PHE A 215 -5.80 5.37 -8.17
CA PHE A 215 -6.27 6.74 -7.94
C PHE A 215 -7.41 6.79 -6.92
N ASN A 216 -7.24 7.57 -5.86
CA ASN A 216 -8.13 7.67 -4.70
C ASN A 216 -8.40 6.31 -3.99
N GLU A 217 -7.50 5.33 -4.19
CA GLU A 217 -7.57 3.99 -3.58
C GLU A 217 -6.28 3.66 -2.79
N SER A 218 -5.11 4.08 -3.28
CA SER A 218 -3.80 3.82 -2.67
C SER A 218 -3.17 5.15 -2.22
N ILE A 219 -3.73 5.73 -1.16
CA ILE A 219 -3.30 7.02 -0.61
C ILE A 219 -2.12 6.78 0.33
N VAL A 220 -1.03 7.50 0.13
CA VAL A 220 0.23 7.29 0.87
C VAL A 220 0.55 8.49 1.75
N LEU A 221 0.88 8.24 3.01
CA LEU A 221 1.50 9.20 3.92
C LEU A 221 3.02 8.99 3.91
N ARG A 222 3.76 10.04 3.60
CA ARG A 222 5.22 10.08 3.67
C ARG A 222 5.71 11.46 4.07
N ASP A 223 6.51 11.54 5.13
CA ASP A 223 7.19 12.78 5.57
C ASP A 223 6.25 14.00 5.66
N GLY A 224 5.13 13.84 6.38
CA GLY A 224 4.13 14.88 6.56
C GLY A 224 3.27 15.21 5.34
N LYS A 225 3.35 14.43 4.27
CA LYS A 225 2.64 14.67 3.02
C LYS A 225 1.75 13.51 2.64
N ILE A 226 0.57 13.81 2.11
CA ILE A 226 -0.34 12.83 1.51
C ILE A 226 -0.19 12.88 -0.01
N TYR A 227 -0.04 11.70 -0.60
CA TYR A 227 0.05 11.46 -2.04
C TYR A 227 -1.09 10.57 -2.50
N THR A 228 -1.59 10.81 -3.71
CA THR A 228 -2.73 10.07 -4.27
C THR A 228 -2.36 8.71 -4.87
N CYS A 229 -1.07 8.39 -4.89
CA CYS A 229 -0.55 7.18 -5.53
C CYS A 229 0.84 6.85 -4.94
N PRO A 230 1.17 5.56 -4.68
CA PRO A 230 2.48 5.17 -4.14
C PRO A 230 3.65 5.45 -5.08
N MET A 231 3.43 5.50 -6.40
CA MET A 231 4.51 5.78 -7.34
C MET A 231 5.09 7.19 -7.20
N ILE A 232 4.31 8.15 -6.70
CA ILE A 232 4.76 9.55 -6.59
C ILE A 232 5.89 9.70 -5.57
N PRO A 233 5.70 9.39 -4.27
CA PRO A 233 6.71 9.64 -3.24
C PRO A 233 7.98 8.82 -3.42
N TYR A 234 7.91 7.68 -4.12
CA TYR A 234 9.04 6.78 -4.30
C TYR A 234 9.71 6.89 -5.68
N SER A 235 9.21 7.74 -6.59
CA SER A 235 9.78 7.94 -7.94
C SER A 235 11.21 8.49 -7.93
N HIS A 236 11.67 9.08 -6.82
CA HIS A 236 13.06 9.51 -6.68
C HIS A 236 14.04 8.34 -6.80
N TYR A 237 13.70 7.12 -6.33
CA TYR A 237 14.53 5.92 -6.54
C TYR A 237 14.66 5.58 -8.01
N PHE A 238 13.57 5.69 -8.77
CA PHE A 238 13.59 5.51 -10.22
C PHE A 238 14.47 6.55 -10.91
N ASN A 239 14.33 7.82 -10.53
CA ASN A 239 15.13 8.92 -11.06
C ASN A 239 16.62 8.73 -10.77
N GLU A 240 16.98 8.39 -9.53
CA GLU A 240 18.37 8.20 -9.12
C GLU A 240 19.01 7.00 -9.84
N TYR A 241 18.31 5.87 -9.88
CA TYR A 241 18.85 4.63 -10.43
C TYR A 241 19.01 4.70 -11.95
N PHE A 242 17.99 5.18 -12.66
CA PHE A 242 17.99 5.21 -14.13
C PHE A 242 18.41 6.56 -14.73
N LYS A 243 18.84 7.51 -13.90
CA LYS A 243 19.21 8.87 -14.34
C LYS A 243 18.08 9.56 -15.10
N GLN A 244 16.87 9.43 -14.58
CA GLN A 244 15.67 10.07 -15.11
C GLN A 244 15.33 11.32 -14.29
N ASP A 245 14.28 12.04 -14.71
CA ASP A 245 13.89 13.30 -14.08
C ASP A 245 12.35 13.46 -14.05
N LEU A 246 11.65 12.43 -13.54
CA LEU A 246 10.22 12.54 -13.27
C LEU A 246 9.99 13.62 -12.21
N LYS A 247 9.22 14.64 -12.53
CA LYS A 247 8.98 15.78 -11.63
C LYS A 247 7.84 15.51 -10.65
N ILE A 248 8.07 15.84 -9.38
CA ILE A 248 7.04 15.88 -8.34
C ILE A 248 6.76 17.36 -8.06
N GLU A 249 5.73 17.89 -8.69
CA GLU A 249 5.31 19.29 -8.52
C GLU A 249 4.47 19.45 -7.24
N LYS A 250 4.19 20.70 -6.88
CA LYS A 250 3.41 21.04 -5.67
C LYS A 250 1.98 20.50 -5.69
N ASP A 251 1.42 20.22 -6.86
CA ASP A 251 0.09 19.63 -7.02
C ASP A 251 0.07 18.12 -6.78
N CYS A 252 1.24 17.49 -6.58
CA CYS A 252 1.36 16.03 -6.38
C CYS A 252 1.13 15.58 -4.93
N TYR A 253 1.08 16.52 -3.98
CA TYR A 253 0.87 16.20 -2.56
C TYR A 253 0.13 17.33 -1.84
N ILE A 254 -0.42 17.00 -0.68
CA ILE A 254 -0.89 17.96 0.31
C ILE A 254 -0.10 17.77 1.60
N ASP A 255 0.37 18.88 2.19
CA ASP A 255 1.04 18.87 3.49
C ASP A 255 -0.01 18.79 4.60
N ILE A 256 0.09 17.79 5.47
CA ILE A 256 -0.88 17.56 6.53
C ILE A 256 -0.79 18.63 7.64
N TYR A 257 0.33 19.30 7.76
CA TYR A 257 0.52 20.36 8.75
C TYR A 257 -0.04 21.71 8.28
N GLU A 258 -0.16 21.89 6.96
CA GLU A 258 -0.78 23.06 6.34
C GLU A 258 -2.31 22.89 6.15
N ALA A 259 -2.79 21.66 6.10
CA ALA A 259 -4.22 21.36 5.94
C ALA A 259 -5.02 21.78 7.18
N ASP A 260 -6.09 22.55 6.99
CA ASP A 260 -6.98 22.98 8.07
C ASP A 260 -8.00 21.91 8.49
N SER A 261 -8.30 20.96 7.61
CA SER A 261 -9.32 19.94 7.84
C SER A 261 -9.01 18.64 7.09
N PHE A 262 -9.60 17.53 7.58
CA PHE A 262 -9.60 16.28 6.84
C PHE A 262 -10.28 16.40 5.47
N TRP A 263 -11.29 17.27 5.34
CA TRP A 263 -11.99 17.48 4.08
C TRP A 263 -11.07 17.96 2.96
N GLU A 264 -10.13 18.85 3.25
CA GLU A 264 -9.12 19.30 2.29
C GLU A 264 -8.26 18.14 1.77
N ILE A 265 -7.85 17.22 2.68
CA ILE A 265 -7.11 16.04 2.31
C ILE A 265 -7.96 15.12 1.42
N ALA A 266 -9.20 14.86 1.83
CA ALA A 266 -10.12 14.01 1.08
C ALA A 266 -10.44 14.58 -0.31
N GLU A 267 -10.64 15.88 -0.41
CA GLU A 267 -10.85 16.58 -1.69
C GLU A 267 -9.59 16.54 -2.56
N PHE A 268 -8.40 16.78 -1.99
CA PHE A 268 -7.14 16.65 -2.70
C PHE A 268 -6.99 15.26 -3.33
N CYS A 269 -7.36 14.20 -2.63
CA CYS A 269 -7.26 12.84 -3.13
C CYS A 269 -8.14 12.54 -4.35
N THR A 270 -9.13 13.38 -4.64
CA THR A 270 -9.97 13.28 -5.85
C THR A 270 -9.41 14.04 -7.05
N ARG A 271 -8.30 14.75 -6.89
CA ARG A 271 -7.71 15.58 -7.94
C ARG A 271 -6.63 14.81 -8.69
N ARG A 272 -6.63 14.97 -10.01
CA ARG A 272 -5.51 14.56 -10.84
C ARG A 272 -4.29 15.42 -10.52
N THR A 273 -3.12 14.81 -10.46
CA THR A 273 -1.85 15.52 -10.28
C THR A 273 -1.07 15.57 -11.60
N SER A 274 -0.10 16.47 -11.70
CA SER A 274 0.81 16.59 -12.84
C SER A 274 1.60 15.29 -13.08
N PHE A 275 1.93 14.53 -12.03
CA PHE A 275 2.63 13.24 -12.16
C PHE A 275 1.86 12.21 -12.99
N CYS A 276 0.53 12.32 -13.07
CA CYS A 276 -0.28 11.45 -13.92
C CYS A 276 0.02 11.58 -15.42
N ASP A 277 0.70 12.65 -15.84
CA ASP A 277 1.13 12.83 -17.23
C ASP A 277 2.19 11.83 -17.65
N TYR A 278 2.92 11.25 -16.69
CA TYR A 278 3.88 10.18 -16.95
C TYR A 278 3.23 8.78 -17.00
N CYS A 279 2.04 8.58 -16.39
CA CYS A 279 1.47 7.24 -16.20
C CYS A 279 0.65 6.76 -17.40
N ALA A 280 1.18 5.86 -18.20
CA ALA A 280 0.47 5.25 -19.32
C ALA A 280 -0.46 4.11 -18.86
N VAL A 281 -1.48 4.43 -18.05
CA VAL A 281 -2.38 3.49 -17.38
C VAL A 281 -3.06 2.51 -18.35
N ASN A 282 -3.38 2.95 -19.56
CA ASN A 282 -4.00 2.14 -20.61
C ASN A 282 -3.01 1.13 -21.25
N LYS A 283 -1.74 1.22 -20.96
CA LYS A 283 -0.68 0.29 -21.40
C LYS A 283 -0.26 -0.67 -20.30
N ARG A 284 -1.01 -0.72 -19.21
CA ARG A 284 -0.79 -1.65 -18.10
C ARG A 284 -0.78 -3.10 -18.58
N ILE A 285 0.21 -3.87 -18.12
CA ILE A 285 0.39 -5.27 -18.52
C ILE A 285 0.51 -6.13 -17.27
N SER A 286 -0.29 -7.19 -17.20
CA SER A 286 -0.14 -8.26 -16.20
C SER A 286 0.82 -9.33 -16.72
N ARG A 287 1.76 -9.75 -15.88
CA ARG A 287 2.78 -10.77 -16.21
C ARG A 287 2.91 -11.77 -15.07
N PRO A 288 3.31 -13.02 -15.31
CA PRO A 288 3.71 -13.92 -14.22
C PRO A 288 4.78 -13.26 -13.36
N TRP A 289 4.66 -13.45 -12.05
CA TRP A 289 5.63 -12.88 -11.12
C TRP A 289 7.04 -13.44 -11.38
N LYS A 290 8.01 -12.58 -11.36
CA LYS A 290 9.45 -12.90 -11.30
C LYS A 290 10.20 -11.82 -10.52
N GLN A 291 11.44 -12.11 -10.18
CA GLN A 291 12.33 -11.11 -9.62
C GLN A 291 12.69 -10.04 -10.66
N SER A 292 12.98 -8.84 -10.19
CA SER A 292 13.46 -7.74 -11.00
C SER A 292 14.85 -8.03 -11.54
N GLU A 293 15.09 -7.67 -12.79
CA GLU A 293 16.39 -7.64 -13.45
C GLU A 293 17.01 -6.22 -13.37
N HIS A 294 16.35 -5.31 -12.65
CA HIS A 294 16.73 -3.90 -12.50
C HIS A 294 16.83 -3.17 -13.85
N ASN A 295 15.91 -3.51 -14.75
CA ASN A 295 15.86 -2.96 -16.09
C ASN A 295 14.79 -1.88 -16.18
N ILE A 296 15.09 -0.75 -16.84
CA ILE A 296 14.17 0.38 -16.96
C ILE A 296 12.84 -0.01 -17.65
N GLU A 297 12.87 -0.98 -18.57
CA GLU A 297 11.68 -1.50 -19.24
C GLU A 297 10.69 -2.18 -18.29
N GLU A 298 11.07 -2.46 -17.05
CA GLU A 298 10.11 -2.93 -16.04
C GLU A 298 9.09 -1.84 -15.66
N TRP A 299 9.46 -0.58 -15.81
CA TRP A 299 8.65 0.58 -15.41
C TRP A 299 8.32 1.56 -16.56
N THR A 300 8.83 1.36 -17.77
CA THR A 300 8.59 2.27 -18.89
C THR A 300 7.85 1.59 -20.07
N LEU A 301 7.36 2.41 -21.01
CA LEU A 301 6.73 1.93 -22.25
C LEU A 301 7.67 1.06 -23.09
#